data_2bf49d6ea13027ee3af1832471882d50
#
_entry.id   2bf49d6ea13027ee3af1832471882d50
#
_cell.length_a   1.000
_cell.length_b   1.000
_cell.length_c   1.000
_cell.angle_alpha   90.00
_cell.angle_beta   90.00
_cell.angle_gamma   90.00
#
_symmetry.space_group_name_H-M   'P 1'
#
loop_
_entity.id
_entity.type
_entity.pdbx_description
1 polymer ?
#
loop_
_entity_poly.entity_id
_entity_poly.type
_entity_poly.pdbx_seq_one_letter_code
_entity_poly.pdbx_strand_id
1 'polypeptide(L)'
;MAKRETSYELWLREEGIPVIGGFGVEDVTELPLKPWKRTGGRGAYIDLKGMEGFTGMYVGEIPPGGALQPENHLYEELIYIIAGYGATEIWSPGDNGRRMHFEWQQGSLFAIPLNTRHRLINGSREPVFFLAVTSAPLMIDLLHNVPFVMSSEYKFSDRFDAESDYFVPTNTRKEVGGFINWETNFIADARGALVDPSEAKGYGVKITSFDMGGSTLVGHIAEWPVGRYHKAHFHQGGAILLILRSKGYTLMWPPEAGIRPYQSDHADQVVKVDWREGSVFSPPSGWFHQHFNTGNEKARQLAFRYSGQSGKYLLGAWRAINKEGVRTSVREGGTMIEYEDEDPQIRADFEAAINRVGVPGSAGSK
;
A
#
# COMPACT_ATOMS: atom_id res chain seq x y z
N MET A 1 3.15 -31.77 9.72
CA MET A 1 3.69 -31.73 8.35
C MET A 1 4.43 -30.42 8.18
N ALA A 2 5.64 -30.42 7.60
CA ALA A 2 6.31 -29.18 7.23
C ALA A 2 5.43 -28.43 6.20
N LYS A 3 5.24 -27.12 6.37
CA LYS A 3 4.52 -26.29 5.39
C LYS A 3 5.26 -26.40 4.05
N ARG A 4 4.57 -26.80 2.99
CA ARG A 4 5.13 -26.81 1.64
C ARG A 4 5.25 -25.37 1.15
N GLU A 5 6.42 -24.99 0.66
CA GLU A 5 6.62 -23.67 0.03
C GLU A 5 5.68 -23.50 -1.17
N THR A 6 5.10 -22.32 -1.33
CA THR A 6 4.31 -21.96 -2.50
C THR A 6 5.22 -21.69 -3.71
N SER A 7 4.65 -21.60 -4.91
CA SER A 7 5.41 -21.24 -6.12
C SER A 7 6.00 -19.83 -6.02
N TYR A 8 5.30 -18.92 -5.36
CA TYR A 8 5.78 -17.57 -5.13
C TYR A 8 6.95 -17.55 -4.13
N GLU A 9 6.85 -18.28 -2.99
CA GLU A 9 7.96 -18.41 -2.03
C GLU A 9 9.21 -19.01 -2.68
N LEU A 10 9.06 -20.01 -3.56
CA LEU A 10 10.15 -20.59 -4.33
C LEU A 10 10.76 -19.55 -5.27
N TRP A 11 9.95 -18.80 -5.99
CA TRP A 11 10.39 -17.76 -6.90
C TRP A 11 11.17 -16.65 -6.17
N LEU A 12 10.68 -16.15 -5.03
CA LEU A 12 11.39 -15.17 -4.21
C LEU A 12 12.80 -15.65 -3.84
N ARG A 13 12.92 -16.92 -3.47
CA ARG A 13 14.21 -17.52 -3.13
C ARG A 13 15.15 -17.60 -4.34
N GLU A 14 14.63 -17.94 -5.53
CA GLU A 14 15.41 -18.06 -6.76
C GLU A 14 15.89 -16.70 -7.29
N GLU A 15 15.18 -15.61 -7.03
CA GLU A 15 15.61 -14.25 -7.35
C GLU A 15 16.89 -13.83 -6.62
N GLY A 16 17.22 -14.47 -5.50
CA GLY A 16 18.51 -14.33 -4.80
C GLY A 16 18.76 -13.00 -4.11
N ILE A 17 17.75 -12.15 -3.98
CA ILE A 17 17.80 -10.90 -3.21
C ILE A 17 17.16 -11.08 -1.82
N PRO A 18 17.41 -10.18 -0.86
CA PRO A 18 16.83 -10.29 0.47
C PRO A 18 15.31 -10.32 0.45
N VAL A 19 14.71 -11.09 1.36
CA VAL A 19 13.27 -11.06 1.67
C VAL A 19 13.12 -10.61 3.11
N ILE A 20 12.48 -9.48 3.33
CA ILE A 20 12.31 -8.85 4.63
C ILE A 20 10.91 -9.13 5.14
N GLY A 21 10.81 -9.84 6.27
CA GLY A 21 9.54 -10.20 6.89
C GLY A 21 9.21 -9.36 8.13
N GLY A 22 8.13 -9.74 8.83
CA GLY A 22 7.70 -9.10 10.06
C GLY A 22 6.33 -8.44 9.93
N PHE A 23 6.02 -7.51 10.81
CA PHE A 23 4.79 -6.70 10.74
C PHE A 23 5.00 -5.38 10.01
N GLY A 24 6.26 -4.92 9.92
CA GLY A 24 6.63 -3.66 9.26
C GLY A 24 8.13 -3.51 9.09
N VAL A 25 8.50 -2.50 8.33
CA VAL A 25 9.86 -2.01 8.09
C VAL A 25 9.90 -0.54 8.46
N GLU A 26 10.89 -0.13 9.25
CA GLU A 26 10.99 1.24 9.76
C GLU A 26 11.29 2.26 8.64
N ASP A 27 12.18 1.90 7.71
CA ASP A 27 12.53 2.73 6.56
C ASP A 27 12.92 1.84 5.38
N VAL A 28 12.16 1.93 4.31
CA VAL A 28 12.40 1.11 3.12
C VAL A 28 13.68 1.50 2.38
N THR A 29 14.20 2.71 2.59
CA THR A 29 15.46 3.17 1.97
C THR A 29 16.70 2.66 2.67
N GLU A 30 16.56 2.19 3.91
CA GLU A 30 17.66 1.63 4.72
C GLU A 30 17.78 0.10 4.59
N LEU A 31 16.96 -0.53 3.74
CA LEU A 31 17.00 -1.97 3.53
C LEU A 31 18.29 -2.44 2.89
N PRO A 32 18.76 -3.67 3.21
CA PRO A 32 20.00 -4.24 2.67
C PRO A 32 19.80 -4.70 1.22
N LEU A 33 19.71 -3.75 0.27
CA LEU A 33 19.52 -4.06 -1.14
C LEU A 33 20.71 -4.82 -1.73
N LYS A 34 20.44 -5.83 -2.55
CA LYS A 34 21.46 -6.58 -3.29
C LYS A 34 21.33 -6.43 -4.81
N PRO A 35 22.41 -6.63 -5.57
CA PRO A 35 22.32 -6.68 -7.04
C PRO A 35 21.25 -7.68 -7.47
N TRP A 36 20.34 -7.24 -8.33
CA TRP A 36 19.19 -8.00 -8.78
C TRP A 36 19.33 -8.34 -10.27
N LYS A 37 19.68 -9.59 -10.54
CA LYS A 37 20.04 -10.04 -11.88
C LYS A 37 18.91 -9.81 -12.90
N ARG A 38 17.66 -10.03 -12.52
CA ARG A 38 16.51 -9.89 -13.41
C ARG A 38 16.32 -8.44 -13.87
N THR A 39 16.37 -7.51 -12.95
CA THR A 39 16.11 -6.09 -13.25
C THR A 39 17.35 -5.30 -13.66
N GLY A 40 18.54 -5.80 -13.34
CA GLY A 40 19.82 -5.08 -13.57
C GLY A 40 20.11 -3.96 -12.58
N GLY A 41 19.19 -3.71 -11.63
CA GLY A 41 19.37 -2.78 -10.51
C GLY A 41 19.80 -3.48 -9.23
N ARG A 42 19.39 -2.92 -8.09
CA ARG A 42 19.47 -3.56 -6.77
C ARG A 42 18.07 -3.61 -6.16
N GLY A 43 17.82 -4.57 -5.28
CA GLY A 43 16.50 -4.68 -4.65
C GLY A 43 16.46 -5.55 -3.41
N ALA A 44 15.29 -5.51 -2.77
CA ALA A 44 14.88 -6.42 -1.71
C ALA A 44 13.36 -6.60 -1.78
N TYR A 45 12.90 -7.82 -1.61
CA TYR A 45 11.50 -8.12 -1.38
C TYR A 45 11.11 -7.80 0.05
N ILE A 46 9.87 -7.40 0.23
CA ILE A 46 9.24 -7.19 1.54
C ILE A 46 8.00 -8.08 1.57
N ASP A 47 7.99 -9.04 2.50
CA ASP A 47 6.90 -10.01 2.69
C ASP A 47 6.41 -9.96 4.13
N LEU A 48 5.50 -9.02 4.41
CA LEU A 48 4.96 -8.77 5.73
C LEU A 48 3.80 -9.71 6.06
N LYS A 49 3.62 -10.02 7.33
CA LYS A 49 2.59 -10.95 7.82
C LYS A 49 1.18 -10.62 7.35
N GLY A 50 0.84 -9.33 7.19
CA GLY A 50 -0.49 -8.92 6.74
C GLY A 50 -0.71 -8.99 5.23
N MET A 51 0.31 -9.29 4.44
CA MET A 51 0.18 -9.43 2.97
C MET A 51 -0.44 -10.76 2.55
N GLU A 52 -0.20 -11.83 3.30
CA GLU A 52 -0.90 -13.13 3.27
C GLU A 52 -1.05 -13.76 1.87
N GLY A 53 -0.08 -13.53 0.97
CA GLY A 53 -0.11 -14.06 -0.40
C GLY A 53 -1.10 -13.34 -1.34
N PHE A 54 -1.76 -12.26 -0.90
CA PHE A 54 -2.62 -11.44 -1.78
C PHE A 54 -1.84 -10.38 -2.53
N THR A 55 -0.86 -9.79 -1.88
CA THR A 55 -0.01 -8.73 -2.44
C THR A 55 1.46 -9.08 -2.28
N GLY A 56 2.25 -8.75 -3.30
CA GLY A 56 3.70 -8.74 -3.22
C GLY A 56 4.22 -7.30 -3.11
N MET A 57 5.43 -7.14 -2.59
CA MET A 57 6.08 -5.84 -2.49
C MET A 57 7.58 -5.96 -2.61
N TYR A 58 8.21 -4.98 -3.25
CA TYR A 58 9.67 -4.87 -3.27
C TYR A 58 10.12 -3.42 -3.34
N VAL A 59 11.32 -3.18 -2.89
CA VAL A 59 12.04 -1.92 -3.11
C VAL A 59 13.11 -2.15 -4.17
N GLY A 60 13.15 -1.25 -5.14
CA GLY A 60 14.17 -1.23 -6.18
C GLY A 60 15.02 0.04 -6.13
N GLU A 61 16.29 -0.11 -6.49
CA GLU A 61 17.24 0.98 -6.67
C GLU A 61 17.74 0.98 -8.12
N ILE A 62 17.67 2.14 -8.77
CA ILE A 62 18.19 2.37 -10.10
C ILE A 62 19.46 3.22 -9.97
N PRO A 63 20.64 2.75 -10.44
CA PRO A 63 21.88 3.51 -10.32
C PRO A 63 21.80 4.85 -11.06
N PRO A 64 22.63 5.84 -10.69
CA PRO A 64 22.70 7.14 -11.33
C PRO A 64 22.85 7.04 -12.85
N GLY A 65 21.96 7.71 -13.61
CA GLY A 65 21.95 7.71 -15.08
C GLY A 65 21.70 6.35 -15.71
N GLY A 66 21.34 5.32 -14.91
CA GLY A 66 21.10 3.97 -15.36
C GLY A 66 19.64 3.69 -15.75
N ALA A 67 19.41 2.49 -16.24
CA ALA A 67 18.06 1.99 -16.53
C ALA A 67 17.96 0.53 -16.09
N LEU A 68 16.77 0.12 -15.67
CA LEU A 68 16.49 -1.29 -15.43
C LEU A 68 16.40 -2.07 -16.74
N GLN A 69 16.56 -3.38 -16.67
CA GLN A 69 16.29 -4.27 -17.80
C GLN A 69 14.80 -4.23 -18.10
N PRO A 70 14.41 -4.29 -19.41
CA PRO A 70 13.02 -4.39 -19.77
C PRO A 70 12.40 -5.69 -19.25
N GLU A 71 11.20 -5.59 -18.68
CA GLU A 71 10.41 -6.74 -18.26
C GLU A 71 8.94 -6.59 -18.63
N ASN A 72 8.20 -7.69 -18.63
CA ASN A 72 6.75 -7.74 -18.67
C ASN A 72 6.27 -8.92 -17.84
N HIS A 73 5.06 -8.83 -17.33
CA HIS A 73 4.50 -9.85 -16.45
C HIS A 73 2.98 -9.83 -16.44
N LEU A 74 2.37 -10.99 -16.20
CA LEU A 74 0.92 -11.16 -16.11
C LEU A 74 0.33 -10.76 -14.76
N TYR A 75 1.13 -10.24 -13.82
CA TYR A 75 0.63 -9.65 -12.60
C TYR A 75 0.55 -8.14 -12.71
N GLU A 76 -0.32 -7.55 -11.93
CA GLU A 76 -0.49 -6.09 -11.85
C GLU A 76 0.56 -5.47 -10.94
N GLU A 77 0.93 -4.23 -11.24
CA GLU A 77 1.97 -3.52 -10.51
C GLU A 77 1.66 -2.03 -10.40
N LEU A 78 1.78 -1.52 -9.18
CA LEU A 78 1.74 -0.09 -8.85
C LEU A 78 3.11 0.33 -8.34
N ILE A 79 3.68 1.39 -8.92
CA ILE A 79 5.01 1.90 -8.58
C ILE A 79 4.88 3.27 -7.92
N TYR A 80 5.46 3.41 -6.73
CA TYR A 80 5.62 4.68 -6.01
C TYR A 80 7.10 5.09 -5.98
N ILE A 81 7.40 6.31 -6.43
CA ILE A 81 8.77 6.84 -6.42
C ILE A 81 9.08 7.44 -5.04
N ILE A 82 10.01 6.78 -4.32
CA ILE A 82 10.43 7.19 -2.98
C ILE A 82 11.40 8.36 -3.06
N ALA A 83 12.37 8.31 -3.98
CA ALA A 83 13.38 9.35 -4.15
C ALA A 83 13.90 9.39 -5.59
N GLY A 84 14.23 10.60 -6.07
CA GLY A 84 14.76 10.85 -7.39
C GLY A 84 13.71 11.19 -8.44
N TYR A 85 14.14 11.22 -9.70
CA TYR A 85 13.29 11.49 -10.86
C TYR A 85 13.79 10.72 -12.09
N GLY A 86 12.93 10.50 -13.05
CA GLY A 86 13.26 9.76 -14.25
C GLY A 86 12.07 9.60 -15.18
N ALA A 87 12.14 8.55 -15.98
CA ALA A 87 11.08 8.20 -16.91
C ALA A 87 10.83 6.69 -16.95
N THR A 88 9.63 6.33 -17.37
CA THR A 88 9.31 4.95 -17.78
C THR A 88 9.14 4.90 -19.28
N GLU A 89 9.80 3.94 -19.90
CA GLU A 89 9.57 3.54 -21.28
C GLU A 89 8.65 2.32 -21.28
N ILE A 90 7.60 2.35 -22.11
CA ILE A 90 6.58 1.30 -22.11
C ILE A 90 6.13 0.97 -23.53
N TRP A 91 5.86 -0.32 -23.82
CA TRP A 91 5.35 -0.80 -25.08
C TRP A 91 4.63 -2.14 -24.93
N SER A 92 3.63 -2.41 -25.76
CA SER A 92 2.95 -3.70 -25.74
C SER A 92 3.71 -4.76 -26.53
N PRO A 93 3.61 -6.05 -26.15
CA PRO A 93 4.04 -7.14 -27.02
C PRO A 93 3.44 -7.00 -28.43
N GLY A 94 4.22 -7.18 -29.47
CA GLY A 94 3.76 -7.09 -30.85
C GLY A 94 3.63 -5.70 -31.46
N ASP A 95 3.88 -4.61 -30.73
CA ASP A 95 3.73 -3.22 -31.24
C ASP A 95 4.90 -2.73 -32.12
N ASN A 96 5.65 -3.62 -32.77
CA ASN A 96 6.72 -3.29 -33.69
C ASN A 96 7.66 -2.15 -33.27
N GLY A 97 7.91 -2.05 -31.95
CA GLY A 97 8.81 -1.06 -31.39
C GLY A 97 8.21 0.31 -31.12
N ARG A 98 6.89 0.52 -31.27
CA ARG A 98 6.25 1.76 -30.82
C ARG A 98 6.36 1.85 -29.30
N ARG A 99 7.10 2.83 -28.82
CA ARG A 99 7.33 3.06 -27.39
C ARG A 99 6.70 4.35 -26.96
N MET A 100 6.12 4.34 -25.77
CA MET A 100 5.68 5.51 -25.05
C MET A 100 6.62 5.81 -23.91
N HIS A 101 6.69 7.07 -23.54
CA HIS A 101 7.49 7.55 -22.42
C HIS A 101 6.63 8.48 -21.57
N PHE A 102 6.80 8.37 -20.25
CA PHE A 102 6.27 9.35 -19.32
C PHE A 102 7.29 9.58 -18.21
N GLU A 103 7.30 10.78 -17.67
CA GLU A 103 8.25 11.21 -16.64
C GLU A 103 7.60 11.14 -15.27
N TRP A 104 8.43 10.91 -14.27
CA TRP A 104 8.04 10.84 -12.87
C TRP A 104 9.12 11.44 -11.97
N GLN A 105 8.72 11.77 -10.75
CA GLN A 105 9.57 12.32 -9.70
C GLN A 105 9.21 11.73 -8.33
N GLN A 106 9.95 12.10 -7.29
CA GLN A 106 9.61 11.75 -5.93
C GLN A 106 8.14 12.07 -5.63
N GLY A 107 7.42 11.09 -5.06
CA GLY A 107 6.00 11.19 -4.76
C GLY A 107 5.08 10.72 -5.90
N SER A 108 5.59 10.51 -7.11
CA SER A 108 4.78 9.96 -8.20
C SER A 108 4.34 8.53 -7.91
N LEU A 109 3.08 8.25 -8.26
CA LEU A 109 2.48 6.91 -8.19
C LEU A 109 1.81 6.61 -9.51
N PHE A 110 2.06 5.44 -10.08
CA PHE A 110 1.48 5.02 -11.35
C PHE A 110 1.32 3.51 -11.44
N ALA A 111 0.40 3.08 -12.32
CA ALA A 111 0.19 1.68 -12.65
C ALA A 111 0.96 1.30 -13.91
N ILE A 112 1.60 0.14 -13.90
CA ILE A 112 2.09 -0.51 -15.11
C ILE A 112 0.91 -1.28 -15.73
N PRO A 113 0.49 -0.97 -16.99
CA PRO A 113 -0.57 -1.70 -17.64
C PRO A 113 -0.21 -3.18 -17.81
N LEU A 114 -1.21 -4.04 -17.58
CA LEU A 114 -1.01 -5.48 -17.50
C LEU A 114 -0.26 -6.03 -18.74
N ASN A 115 0.81 -6.77 -18.46
CA ASN A 115 1.67 -7.44 -19.44
C ASN A 115 2.32 -6.53 -20.49
N THR A 116 2.40 -5.22 -20.24
CA THR A 116 3.21 -4.34 -21.09
C THR A 116 4.69 -4.50 -20.77
N ARG A 117 5.53 -4.45 -21.79
CA ARG A 117 6.97 -4.34 -21.60
C ARG A 117 7.30 -2.95 -21.12
N HIS A 118 8.09 -2.87 -20.06
CA HIS A 118 8.45 -1.59 -19.48
C HIS A 118 9.85 -1.62 -18.88
N ARG A 119 10.44 -0.45 -18.73
CA ARG A 119 11.66 -0.24 -17.94
C ARG A 119 11.66 1.15 -17.32
N LEU A 120 12.19 1.25 -16.14
CA LEU A 120 12.42 2.52 -15.46
C LEU A 120 13.83 3.03 -15.79
N ILE A 121 13.95 4.32 -16.00
CA ILE A 121 15.17 5.01 -16.37
C ILE A 121 15.43 6.13 -15.37
N ASN A 122 16.59 6.11 -14.73
CA ASN A 122 17.00 7.17 -13.81
C ASN A 122 17.58 8.34 -14.60
N GLY A 123 16.88 9.48 -14.59
CA GLY A 123 17.32 10.74 -15.21
C GLY A 123 18.22 11.59 -14.33
N SER A 124 18.57 11.12 -13.12
CA SER A 124 19.31 11.88 -12.12
C SER A 124 20.77 11.42 -11.97
N ARG A 125 21.54 12.19 -11.21
CA ARG A 125 22.93 11.87 -10.83
C ARG A 125 23.00 11.09 -9.50
N GLU A 126 21.89 10.90 -8.84
CA GLU A 126 21.74 10.17 -7.59
C GLU A 126 20.96 8.87 -7.85
N PRO A 127 21.06 7.85 -6.99
CA PRO A 127 20.21 6.68 -7.07
C PRO A 127 18.72 7.04 -6.99
N VAL A 128 17.89 6.38 -7.77
CA VAL A 128 16.45 6.43 -7.61
C VAL A 128 16.00 5.25 -6.79
N PHE A 129 15.12 5.49 -5.81
CA PHE A 129 14.47 4.46 -5.03
C PHE A 129 12.97 4.44 -5.33
N PHE A 130 12.42 3.26 -5.52
CA PHE A 130 10.99 3.07 -5.73
C PHE A 130 10.45 1.87 -4.96
N LEU A 131 9.19 1.94 -4.58
CA LEU A 131 8.42 0.84 -4.00
C LEU A 131 7.46 0.33 -5.07
N ALA A 132 7.45 -0.97 -5.31
CA ALA A 132 6.47 -1.61 -6.15
C ALA A 132 5.55 -2.51 -5.32
N VAL A 133 4.25 -2.42 -5.57
CA VAL A 133 3.23 -3.31 -5.01
C VAL A 133 2.60 -4.10 -6.14
N THR A 134 2.51 -5.41 -5.99
CA THR A 134 2.14 -6.32 -7.08
C THR A 134 1.08 -7.33 -6.67
N SER A 135 0.40 -7.91 -7.66
CA SER A 135 -0.43 -9.11 -7.48
C SER A 135 0.33 -10.40 -7.84
N ALA A 136 1.68 -10.34 -7.85
CA ALA A 136 2.54 -11.46 -8.23
C ALA A 136 2.27 -12.76 -7.43
N PRO A 137 2.06 -12.75 -6.09
CA PRO A 137 1.77 -13.96 -5.34
C PRO A 137 0.56 -14.72 -5.90
N LEU A 138 -0.54 -14.00 -6.18
CA LEU A 138 -1.77 -14.60 -6.71
C LEU A 138 -1.54 -15.23 -8.08
N MET A 139 -0.84 -14.54 -8.97
CA MET A 139 -0.64 -15.02 -10.34
C MET A 139 0.34 -16.18 -10.40
N ILE A 140 1.43 -16.12 -9.63
CA ILE A 140 2.45 -17.18 -9.62
C ILE A 140 1.90 -18.45 -8.95
N ASP A 141 1.18 -18.30 -7.82
CA ASP A 141 0.61 -19.43 -7.10
C ASP A 141 -0.60 -20.03 -7.80
N LEU A 142 -1.33 -19.26 -8.63
CA LEU A 142 -2.42 -19.77 -9.45
C LEU A 142 -1.91 -20.58 -10.66
N LEU A 143 -0.91 -20.05 -11.35
CA LEU A 143 -0.46 -20.60 -12.63
C LEU A 143 0.68 -21.61 -12.48
N HIS A 144 1.44 -21.60 -11.38
CA HIS A 144 2.61 -22.46 -11.13
C HIS A 144 3.61 -22.48 -12.30
N ASN A 145 3.69 -21.40 -13.08
CA ASN A 145 4.51 -21.31 -14.26
C ASN A 145 5.12 -19.90 -14.39
N VAL A 146 6.22 -19.67 -13.67
CA VAL A 146 6.92 -18.38 -13.65
C VAL A 146 7.34 -17.93 -15.07
N PRO A 147 7.92 -18.77 -15.94
CA PRO A 147 8.24 -18.36 -17.32
C PRO A 147 7.05 -17.82 -18.09
N PHE A 148 5.88 -18.43 -17.95
CA PHE A 148 4.66 -17.95 -18.61
C PHE A 148 4.18 -16.61 -18.01
N VAL A 149 4.26 -16.46 -16.70
CA VAL A 149 3.90 -15.20 -16.02
C VAL A 149 4.83 -14.06 -16.42
N MET A 150 6.14 -14.31 -16.61
CA MET A 150 7.17 -13.30 -16.81
C MET A 150 7.53 -13.04 -18.28
N SER A 151 6.96 -13.76 -19.24
CA SER A 151 7.34 -13.62 -20.67
C SER A 151 6.20 -13.90 -21.64
N SER A 152 4.96 -13.66 -21.20
CA SER A 152 3.80 -13.79 -22.09
C SER A 152 3.86 -12.73 -23.21
N GLU A 153 3.62 -13.15 -24.45
CA GLU A 153 3.53 -12.26 -25.61
C GLU A 153 2.09 -11.79 -25.90
N TYR A 154 1.14 -12.06 -24.99
CA TYR A 154 -0.25 -11.64 -25.17
C TYR A 154 -0.41 -10.13 -24.92
N LYS A 155 -1.07 -9.41 -25.85
CA LYS A 155 -1.41 -8.00 -25.71
C LYS A 155 -2.83 -7.85 -25.13
N PHE A 156 -2.95 -7.16 -24.02
CA PHE A 156 -4.23 -6.78 -23.41
C PHE A 156 -4.67 -5.39 -23.90
N SER A 157 -5.13 -5.33 -25.16
CA SER A 157 -5.51 -4.06 -25.82
C SER A 157 -6.72 -3.37 -25.19
N ASP A 158 -7.52 -4.10 -24.41
CA ASP A 158 -8.61 -3.57 -23.60
C ASP A 158 -8.13 -2.88 -22.31
N ARG A 159 -6.86 -3.09 -21.93
CA ARG A 159 -6.23 -2.48 -20.76
C ARG A 159 -5.28 -1.34 -21.14
N PHE A 160 -4.63 -1.45 -22.28
CA PHE A 160 -3.69 -0.46 -22.81
C PHE A 160 -3.45 -0.68 -24.31
N ASP A 161 -3.72 0.35 -25.11
CA ASP A 161 -3.45 0.35 -26.58
C ASP A 161 -2.60 1.56 -26.99
N ALA A 162 -1.66 1.95 -26.14
CA ALA A 162 -0.75 3.08 -26.34
C ALA A 162 -1.47 4.43 -26.56
N GLU A 163 -2.53 4.66 -25.79
CA GLU A 163 -3.24 5.94 -25.73
C GLU A 163 -2.29 7.04 -25.25
N SER A 164 -2.21 8.15 -25.99
CA SER A 164 -1.25 9.22 -25.71
C SER A 164 -1.48 9.94 -24.37
N ASP A 165 -2.68 9.83 -23.82
CA ASP A 165 -3.11 10.45 -22.57
C ASP A 165 -3.20 9.47 -21.39
N TYR A 166 -2.82 8.18 -21.58
CA TYR A 166 -2.94 7.15 -20.54
C TYR A 166 -2.28 7.55 -19.21
N PHE A 167 -1.11 8.18 -19.25
CA PHE A 167 -0.36 8.64 -18.08
C PHE A 167 -0.50 10.15 -17.83
N VAL A 168 -1.44 10.82 -18.48
CA VAL A 168 -1.77 12.21 -18.16
C VAL A 168 -2.55 12.22 -16.85
N PRO A 169 -2.09 12.98 -15.82
CA PRO A 169 -2.82 13.07 -14.56
C PRO A 169 -4.25 13.57 -14.78
N THR A 170 -5.22 12.82 -14.29
CA THR A 170 -6.62 13.22 -14.31
C THR A 170 -7.06 13.66 -12.93
N ASN A 171 -8.18 14.38 -12.85
CA ASN A 171 -8.82 14.70 -11.58
C ASN A 171 -10.26 14.18 -11.54
N THR A 172 -10.51 13.07 -12.23
CA THR A 172 -11.82 12.43 -12.27
C THR A 172 -12.12 11.77 -10.93
N ARG A 173 -13.02 12.39 -10.17
CA ARG A 173 -13.42 11.93 -8.84
C ARG A 173 -14.88 11.54 -8.86
N LYS A 174 -15.19 10.36 -8.36
CA LYS A 174 -16.55 9.82 -8.26
C LYS A 174 -16.82 9.39 -6.83
N GLU A 175 -18.03 9.61 -6.37
CA GLU A 175 -18.48 9.04 -5.11
C GLU A 175 -18.89 7.58 -5.32
N VAL A 176 -18.28 6.69 -4.56
CA VAL A 176 -18.53 5.26 -4.58
C VAL A 176 -18.70 4.77 -3.13
N GLY A 177 -19.92 4.39 -2.74
CA GLY A 177 -20.17 3.84 -1.40
C GLY A 177 -19.80 4.78 -0.26
N GLY A 178 -20.05 6.09 -0.40
CA GLY A 178 -19.73 7.11 0.61
C GLY A 178 -18.26 7.54 0.69
N PHE A 179 -17.45 7.11 -0.27
CA PHE A 179 -16.05 7.52 -0.41
C PHE A 179 -15.80 8.15 -1.77
N ILE A 180 -14.89 9.12 -1.81
CA ILE A 180 -14.42 9.64 -3.08
C ILE A 180 -13.39 8.68 -3.65
N ASN A 181 -13.62 8.26 -4.89
CA ASN A 181 -12.71 7.44 -5.68
C ASN A 181 -12.12 8.27 -6.82
N TRP A 182 -10.81 8.30 -6.92
CA TRP A 182 -10.05 9.00 -7.95
C TRP A 182 -9.64 8.00 -9.05
N GLU A 183 -10.25 8.14 -10.21
CA GLU A 183 -9.92 7.33 -11.40
C GLU A 183 -8.76 8.01 -12.14
N THR A 184 -7.59 7.43 -12.05
CA THR A 184 -6.38 7.94 -12.70
C THR A 184 -5.35 6.84 -12.87
N ASN A 185 -4.51 6.93 -13.92
CA ASN A 185 -3.40 6.00 -14.11
C ASN A 185 -2.07 6.57 -13.61
N PHE A 186 -2.05 7.87 -13.24
CA PHE A 186 -0.88 8.57 -12.78
C PHE A 186 -1.25 9.64 -11.75
N ILE A 187 -0.62 9.60 -10.59
CA ILE A 187 -0.64 10.66 -9.58
C ILE A 187 0.75 11.29 -9.56
N ALA A 188 0.83 12.56 -9.92
CA ALA A 188 2.12 13.25 -10.05
C ALA A 188 2.86 13.39 -8.71
N ASP A 189 2.14 13.61 -7.62
CA ASP A 189 2.68 13.70 -6.26
C ASP A 189 1.64 13.26 -5.22
N ALA A 190 1.76 12.04 -4.73
CA ALA A 190 0.90 11.51 -3.67
C ALA A 190 1.14 12.20 -2.30
N ARG A 191 2.29 12.84 -2.11
CA ARG A 191 2.63 13.57 -0.87
C ARG A 191 1.87 14.90 -0.77
N GLY A 192 1.59 15.55 -1.91
CA GLY A 192 0.90 16.83 -2.03
C GLY A 192 -0.55 16.75 -2.54
N ALA A 193 -0.99 15.60 -3.04
CA ALA A 193 -2.31 15.43 -3.63
C ALA A 193 -3.46 15.85 -2.69
N LEU A 194 -4.52 16.44 -3.25
CA LEU A 194 -5.73 16.77 -2.51
C LEU A 194 -6.38 15.49 -2.00
N VAL A 195 -6.75 15.48 -0.72
CA VAL A 195 -7.46 14.37 -0.07
C VAL A 195 -8.79 14.89 0.45
N ASP A 196 -9.85 14.17 0.14
CA ASP A 196 -11.23 14.58 0.44
C ASP A 196 -11.59 14.29 1.91
N PRO A 197 -12.42 15.12 2.55
CA PRO A 197 -12.90 14.87 3.90
C PRO A 197 -13.61 13.52 4.01
N SER A 198 -13.28 12.75 5.05
CA SER A 198 -13.95 11.49 5.34
C SER A 198 -13.77 11.13 6.81
N GLU A 199 -14.77 11.42 7.62
CA GLU A 199 -14.72 11.17 9.07
C GLU A 199 -15.03 9.71 9.46
N ALA A 200 -15.16 8.83 8.48
CA ALA A 200 -15.50 7.42 8.72
C ALA A 200 -14.53 6.71 9.66
N LYS A 201 -13.26 7.13 9.70
CA LYS A 201 -12.21 6.54 10.54
C LYS A 201 -11.81 7.40 11.75
N GLY A 202 -12.45 8.55 11.95
CA GLY A 202 -12.16 9.45 13.07
C GLY A 202 -12.22 10.93 12.69
N TYR A 203 -12.14 11.78 13.70
CA TYR A 203 -12.29 13.23 13.54
C TYR A 203 -11.16 13.86 12.74
N GLY A 204 -11.53 14.63 11.72
CA GLY A 204 -10.60 15.34 10.85
C GLY A 204 -9.81 14.44 9.91
N VAL A 205 -10.14 13.17 9.83
CA VAL A 205 -9.54 12.24 8.87
C VAL A 205 -10.04 12.57 7.47
N LYS A 206 -9.12 12.53 6.51
CA LYS A 206 -9.40 12.68 5.09
C LYS A 206 -8.96 11.42 4.36
N ILE A 207 -9.75 10.95 3.42
CA ILE A 207 -9.42 9.73 2.63
C ILE A 207 -9.91 9.94 1.21
N THR A 208 -9.03 9.72 0.24
CA THR A 208 -9.39 9.59 -1.17
C THR A 208 -8.89 8.25 -1.66
N SER A 209 -9.79 7.39 -2.09
CA SER A 209 -9.44 6.13 -2.77
C SER A 209 -9.00 6.41 -4.19
N PHE A 210 -8.25 5.49 -4.79
CA PHE A 210 -7.88 5.56 -6.19
C PHE A 210 -7.96 4.19 -6.86
N ASP A 211 -8.33 4.21 -8.14
CA ASP A 211 -8.26 3.09 -9.07
C ASP A 211 -7.31 3.47 -10.20
N MET A 212 -6.36 2.58 -10.52
CA MET A 212 -5.35 2.80 -11.55
C MET A 212 -5.30 1.64 -12.52
N GLY A 213 -5.21 1.94 -13.82
CA GLY A 213 -4.98 0.96 -14.88
C GLY A 213 -6.04 -0.13 -15.02
N GLY A 214 -7.24 0.08 -14.47
CA GLY A 214 -8.24 -0.99 -14.34
C GLY A 214 -7.77 -2.16 -13.50
N SER A 215 -6.81 -1.95 -12.60
CA SER A 215 -6.16 -2.95 -11.77
C SER A 215 -7.10 -3.49 -10.68
N THR A 216 -6.85 -4.72 -10.24
CA THR A 216 -7.41 -5.27 -8.99
C THR A 216 -6.65 -4.78 -7.74
N LEU A 217 -5.46 -4.23 -7.95
CA LEU A 217 -4.75 -3.47 -6.92
C LEU A 217 -5.32 -2.06 -6.87
N VAL A 218 -5.89 -1.70 -5.73
CA VAL A 218 -6.44 -0.38 -5.45
C VAL A 218 -5.78 0.20 -4.22
N GLY A 219 -6.02 1.48 -3.97
CA GLY A 219 -5.47 2.08 -2.77
C GLY A 219 -6.24 3.31 -2.31
N HIS A 220 -5.67 3.96 -1.31
CA HIS A 220 -6.15 5.26 -0.88
C HIS A 220 -5.01 6.09 -0.28
N ILE A 221 -5.15 7.39 -0.36
CA ILE A 221 -4.35 8.34 0.41
C ILE A 221 -5.19 8.75 1.62
N ALA A 222 -4.63 8.64 2.82
CA ALA A 222 -5.25 9.12 4.04
C ALA A 222 -4.38 10.20 4.70
N GLU A 223 -5.03 11.21 5.28
CA GLU A 223 -4.40 12.27 6.05
C GLU A 223 -5.18 12.50 7.34
N TRP A 224 -4.48 12.68 8.48
CA TRP A 224 -5.13 13.02 9.75
C TRP A 224 -4.30 14.00 10.57
N PRO A 225 -4.97 14.82 11.42
CA PRO A 225 -4.32 15.93 12.12
C PRO A 225 -3.28 15.49 13.15
N VAL A 226 -2.49 16.46 13.56
CA VAL A 226 -1.61 16.38 14.74
C VAL A 226 -2.41 16.02 15.99
N GLY A 227 -1.85 15.13 16.83
CA GLY A 227 -2.48 14.73 18.08
C GLY A 227 -3.82 14.01 17.92
N ARG A 228 -3.99 13.30 16.79
CA ARG A 228 -5.17 12.49 16.48
C ARG A 228 -4.78 11.07 16.13
N TYR A 229 -5.75 10.17 16.27
CA TYR A 229 -5.63 8.78 15.86
C TYR A 229 -6.94 8.26 15.27
N HIS A 230 -6.86 7.18 14.51
CA HIS A 230 -8.01 6.53 13.89
C HIS A 230 -8.81 5.73 14.92
N LYS A 231 -10.10 5.52 14.69
CA LYS A 231 -10.85 4.47 15.36
C LYS A 231 -10.24 3.12 14.99
N ALA A 232 -10.16 2.20 15.95
CA ALA A 232 -9.74 0.84 15.66
C ALA A 232 -10.75 0.17 14.73
N HIS A 233 -10.25 -0.56 13.76
CA HIS A 233 -11.08 -1.29 12.80
C HIS A 233 -10.32 -2.46 12.23
N PHE A 234 -11.04 -3.40 11.64
CA PHE A 234 -10.43 -4.47 10.85
C PHE A 234 -11.03 -4.56 9.45
N HIS A 235 -10.31 -5.19 8.55
CA HIS A 235 -10.77 -5.57 7.21
C HIS A 235 -10.00 -6.81 6.74
N GLN A 236 -10.46 -7.42 5.67
CA GLN A 236 -9.76 -8.49 4.97
C GLN A 236 -8.87 -7.91 3.86
N GLY A 237 -7.94 -8.72 3.31
CA GLY A 237 -7.34 -8.48 2.01
C GLY A 237 -5.98 -7.79 1.98
N GLY A 238 -5.09 -8.06 2.93
CA GLY A 238 -3.65 -7.81 2.75
C GLY A 238 -3.27 -6.35 2.47
N ALA A 239 -3.66 -5.39 3.33
CA ALA A 239 -3.33 -3.99 3.13
C ALA A 239 -1.86 -3.70 3.44
N ILE A 240 -1.19 -2.99 2.54
CA ILE A 240 0.15 -2.42 2.72
C ILE A 240 -0.01 -0.92 2.96
N LEU A 241 0.64 -0.40 4.00
CA LEU A 241 0.60 1.02 4.33
C LEU A 241 2.02 1.59 4.30
N LEU A 242 2.22 2.61 3.47
CA LEU A 242 3.46 3.39 3.38
C LEU A 242 3.22 4.78 4.00
N ILE A 243 4.06 5.18 4.93
CA ILE A 243 3.99 6.51 5.55
C ILE A 243 4.71 7.53 4.67
N LEU A 244 3.97 8.55 4.25
CA LEU A 244 4.47 9.64 3.41
C LEU A 244 4.87 10.88 4.21
N ARG A 245 4.38 11.02 5.45
CA ARG A 245 4.64 12.18 6.30
C ARG A 245 4.33 11.90 7.75
N SER A 246 5.07 12.54 8.67
CA SER A 246 4.97 12.47 10.12
C SER A 246 5.56 11.21 10.72
N LYS A 247 5.34 11.01 12.00
CA LYS A 247 5.73 9.84 12.80
C LYS A 247 4.66 9.46 13.80
N GLY A 248 4.69 8.22 14.21
CA GLY A 248 3.73 7.69 15.18
C GLY A 248 3.87 6.19 15.38
N TYR A 249 2.77 5.55 15.65
CA TYR A 249 2.74 4.09 15.75
C TYR A 249 1.38 3.53 15.32
N THR A 250 1.36 2.23 15.06
CA THR A 250 0.15 1.46 14.81
C THR A 250 0.07 0.35 15.85
N LEU A 251 -1.08 0.19 16.47
CA LEU A 251 -1.41 -1.00 17.25
C LEU A 251 -2.18 -1.98 16.36
N MET A 252 -1.88 -3.26 16.49
CA MET A 252 -2.54 -4.35 15.79
C MET A 252 -2.76 -5.50 16.76
N TRP A 253 -3.95 -6.10 16.74
CA TRP A 253 -4.26 -7.24 17.61
C TRP A 253 -5.29 -8.17 16.98
N PRO A 254 -5.22 -9.48 17.30
CA PRO A 254 -6.14 -10.46 16.75
C PRO A 254 -7.56 -10.28 17.34
N PRO A 255 -8.61 -10.74 16.62
CA PRO A 255 -9.99 -10.60 17.06
C PRO A 255 -10.29 -11.31 18.40
N GLU A 256 -9.52 -12.34 18.77
CA GLU A 256 -9.64 -13.07 20.04
C GLU A 256 -9.34 -12.17 21.26
N ALA A 257 -8.53 -11.14 21.09
CA ALA A 257 -8.26 -10.13 22.12
C ALA A 257 -9.45 -9.17 22.31
N GLY A 258 -10.46 -9.23 21.46
CA GLY A 258 -11.68 -8.45 21.56
C GLY A 258 -11.50 -6.96 21.35
N ILE A 259 -12.47 -6.15 21.80
CA ILE A 259 -12.46 -4.70 21.62
C ILE A 259 -11.59 -3.97 22.67
N ARG A 260 -11.21 -4.66 23.73
CA ARG A 260 -10.35 -4.16 24.82
C ARG A 260 -9.16 -5.10 25.03
N PRO A 261 -8.16 -5.04 24.14
CA PRO A 261 -7.12 -6.04 24.10
C PRO A 261 -6.27 -6.09 25.37
N TYR A 262 -6.00 -4.96 26.01
CA TYR A 262 -5.19 -4.94 27.25
C TYR A 262 -5.93 -5.46 28.50
N GLN A 263 -7.25 -5.63 28.41
CA GLN A 263 -8.07 -6.20 29.48
C GLN A 263 -8.38 -7.69 29.23
N SER A 264 -7.85 -8.28 28.17
CA SER A 264 -8.04 -9.69 27.80
C SER A 264 -6.86 -10.56 28.21
N ASP A 265 -7.06 -11.88 28.20
CA ASP A 265 -5.98 -12.87 28.40
C ASP A 265 -5.00 -12.92 27.20
N HIS A 266 -5.24 -12.10 26.16
CA HIS A 266 -4.43 -12.00 24.93
C HIS A 266 -3.70 -10.66 24.79
N ALA A 267 -3.51 -9.93 25.90
CA ALA A 267 -2.82 -8.63 25.89
C ALA A 267 -1.39 -8.71 25.33
N ASP A 268 -0.72 -9.84 25.49
CA ASP A 268 0.61 -10.14 24.95
C ASP A 268 0.65 -10.27 23.43
N GLN A 269 -0.52 -10.40 22.78
CA GLN A 269 -0.64 -10.48 21.33
C GLN A 269 -0.84 -9.09 20.66
N VAL A 270 -0.90 -8.02 21.46
CA VAL A 270 -0.94 -6.66 20.91
C VAL A 270 0.43 -6.30 20.34
N VAL A 271 0.46 -6.08 19.05
CA VAL A 271 1.68 -5.69 18.33
C VAL A 271 1.68 -4.18 18.11
N LYS A 272 2.76 -3.54 18.54
CA LYS A 272 3.03 -2.13 18.25
C LYS A 272 4.10 -2.03 17.18
N VAL A 273 3.81 -1.27 16.12
CA VAL A 273 4.78 -0.91 15.08
C VAL A 273 4.94 0.60 15.10
N ASP A 274 6.10 1.07 15.52
CA ASP A 274 6.46 2.48 15.39
C ASP A 274 6.75 2.80 13.92
N TRP A 275 6.40 4.01 13.47
CA TRP A 275 6.59 4.41 12.10
C TRP A 275 6.99 5.89 11.96
N ARG A 276 7.67 6.19 10.88
CA ARG A 276 8.07 7.50 10.38
C ARG A 276 7.90 7.57 8.86
N GLU A 277 8.18 8.69 8.24
CA GLU A 277 8.25 8.77 6.78
C GLU A 277 9.18 7.68 6.22
N GLY A 278 8.74 6.97 5.19
CA GLY A 278 9.44 5.84 4.61
C GLY A 278 9.13 4.48 5.25
N SER A 279 8.39 4.43 6.36
CA SER A 279 7.98 3.16 6.96
C SER A 279 6.88 2.48 6.16
N VAL A 280 6.95 1.16 6.08
CA VAL A 280 5.86 0.30 5.59
C VAL A 280 5.44 -0.69 6.65
N PHE A 281 4.16 -0.98 6.74
CA PHE A 281 3.63 -2.02 7.61
C PHE A 281 2.33 -2.60 7.04
N SER A 282 1.95 -3.78 7.53
CA SER A 282 0.79 -4.49 7.01
C SER A 282 0.03 -5.18 8.16
N PRO A 283 -1.14 -4.68 8.54
CA PRO A 283 -2.01 -5.35 9.50
C PRO A 283 -2.50 -6.70 8.94
N PRO A 284 -2.40 -7.80 9.69
CA PRO A 284 -2.96 -9.07 9.28
C PRO A 284 -4.47 -9.00 9.00
N SER A 285 -4.93 -9.83 8.07
CA SER A 285 -6.34 -9.91 7.70
C SER A 285 -7.21 -10.24 8.91
N GLY A 286 -8.26 -9.46 9.12
CA GLY A 286 -9.17 -9.64 10.25
C GLY A 286 -8.66 -9.13 11.59
N TRP A 287 -7.41 -8.69 11.68
CA TRP A 287 -6.90 -8.08 12.90
C TRP A 287 -7.40 -6.66 13.06
N PHE A 288 -7.79 -6.27 14.26
CA PHE A 288 -8.00 -4.88 14.61
C PHE A 288 -6.69 -4.11 14.47
N HIS A 289 -6.76 -2.91 13.93
CA HIS A 289 -5.62 -2.01 13.84
C HIS A 289 -6.05 -0.55 13.99
N GLN A 290 -5.12 0.26 14.52
CA GLN A 290 -5.36 1.64 14.88
C GLN A 290 -4.08 2.46 14.69
N HIS A 291 -4.16 3.64 14.04
CA HIS A 291 -3.01 4.44 13.66
C HIS A 291 -2.97 5.74 14.45
N PHE A 292 -1.83 6.05 15.06
CA PHE A 292 -1.64 7.15 16.01
C PHE A 292 -0.59 8.14 15.49
N ASN A 293 -0.97 9.39 15.28
CA ASN A 293 -0.03 10.45 14.92
C ASN A 293 0.54 11.11 16.17
N THR A 294 1.79 10.84 16.48
CA THR A 294 2.52 11.44 17.60
C THR A 294 3.53 12.51 17.14
N GLY A 295 3.56 12.80 15.83
CA GLY A 295 4.38 13.85 15.27
C GLY A 295 3.76 15.25 15.43
N ASN A 296 4.53 16.27 15.06
CA ASN A 296 4.14 17.69 15.12
C ASN A 296 3.54 18.22 13.81
N GLU A 297 3.27 17.34 12.87
CA GLU A 297 2.63 17.63 11.60
C GLU A 297 1.55 16.62 11.27
N LYS A 298 0.71 16.92 10.28
CA LYS A 298 -0.31 15.98 9.81
C LYS A 298 0.33 14.70 9.29
N ALA A 299 -0.16 13.57 9.77
CA ALA A 299 0.27 12.29 9.22
C ALA A 299 -0.40 12.05 7.88
N ARG A 300 0.36 11.43 6.97
CA ARG A 300 -0.12 11.04 5.65
C ARG A 300 0.38 9.64 5.30
N GLN A 301 -0.53 8.81 4.83
CA GLN A 301 -0.20 7.46 4.39
C GLN A 301 -0.78 7.16 3.01
N LEU A 302 -0.09 6.29 2.30
CA LEU A 302 -0.53 5.66 1.08
C LEU A 302 -0.81 4.19 1.40
N ALA A 303 -2.01 3.72 1.13
CA ALA A 303 -2.39 2.34 1.36
C ALA A 303 -2.65 1.64 0.03
N PHE A 304 -2.22 0.39 -0.06
CA PHE A 304 -2.47 -0.50 -1.20
C PHE A 304 -3.15 -1.77 -0.71
N ARG A 305 -3.98 -2.36 -1.54
CA ARG A 305 -4.62 -3.64 -1.24
C ARG A 305 -5.15 -4.31 -2.49
N TYR A 306 -5.28 -5.62 -2.43
CA TYR A 306 -6.03 -6.38 -3.41
C TYR A 306 -7.53 -6.20 -3.16
N SER A 307 -8.29 -5.76 -4.15
CA SER A 307 -9.72 -5.48 -3.98
C SER A 307 -10.60 -5.96 -5.14
N GLY A 308 -10.02 -6.13 -6.32
CA GLY A 308 -10.78 -6.30 -7.54
C GLY A 308 -11.59 -5.06 -7.93
N GLN A 309 -11.85 -4.87 -9.20
CA GLN A 309 -12.56 -3.71 -9.75
C GLN A 309 -13.95 -3.46 -9.15
N SER A 310 -14.63 -4.50 -8.68
CA SER A 310 -16.00 -4.38 -8.15
C SER A 310 -16.07 -4.30 -6.64
N GLY A 311 -14.95 -4.28 -5.94
CA GLY A 311 -14.91 -4.36 -4.49
C GLY A 311 -15.50 -5.67 -3.92
N LYS A 312 -15.92 -6.59 -4.76
CA LYS A 312 -16.59 -7.84 -4.35
C LYS A 312 -15.72 -8.77 -3.53
N TYR A 313 -14.40 -8.68 -3.72
CA TYR A 313 -13.44 -9.50 -2.98
C TYR A 313 -13.12 -8.98 -1.59
N LEU A 314 -13.53 -7.75 -1.27
CA LEU A 314 -13.50 -7.19 0.08
C LEU A 314 -14.77 -7.53 0.87
N LEU A 315 -15.20 -8.77 0.84
CA LEU A 315 -16.42 -9.22 1.53
C LEU A 315 -16.50 -8.76 3.00
N GLY A 316 -15.35 -8.63 3.68
CA GLY A 316 -15.28 -8.07 5.03
C GLY A 316 -15.50 -6.56 5.09
N ALA A 317 -14.96 -5.80 4.13
CA ALA A 317 -15.09 -4.33 4.11
C ALA A 317 -16.52 -3.88 3.75
N TRP A 318 -17.23 -4.61 2.88
CA TRP A 318 -18.62 -4.31 2.53
C TRP A 318 -19.60 -4.53 3.69
N ARG A 319 -19.37 -5.54 4.52
CA ARG A 319 -20.15 -5.75 5.74
C ARG A 319 -19.91 -4.67 6.79
N ALA A 320 -18.80 -3.97 6.68
CA ALA A 320 -18.42 -2.89 7.59
C ALA A 320 -19.04 -1.53 7.21
N ILE A 321 -19.70 -1.43 6.06
CA ILE A 321 -20.23 -0.18 5.52
C ILE A 321 -21.75 -0.34 5.41
N ASN A 322 -22.50 0.55 6.04
CA ASN A 322 -23.96 0.59 5.88
C ASN A 322 -24.36 1.15 4.49
N LYS A 323 -25.69 1.24 4.23
CA LYS A 323 -26.20 1.74 2.95
C LYS A 323 -25.84 3.20 2.66
N GLU A 324 -25.55 3.97 3.70
CA GLU A 324 -25.10 5.36 3.61
C GLU A 324 -23.58 5.51 3.46
N GLY A 325 -22.84 4.40 3.30
CA GLY A 325 -21.38 4.42 3.18
C GLY A 325 -20.63 4.63 4.51
N VAL A 326 -21.32 4.56 5.63
CA VAL A 326 -20.72 4.71 6.97
C VAL A 326 -20.23 3.36 7.47
N ARG A 327 -19.01 3.30 8.01
CA ARG A 327 -18.51 2.08 8.65
C ARG A 327 -19.30 1.77 9.90
N THR A 328 -19.86 0.57 9.95
CA THR A 328 -20.66 0.11 11.08
C THR A 328 -19.81 -0.26 12.28
N SER A 329 -20.29 0.11 13.46
CA SER A 329 -19.73 -0.27 14.75
C SER A 329 -19.78 -1.79 14.96
N VAL A 330 -18.83 -2.32 15.71
CA VAL A 330 -18.88 -3.72 16.19
C VAL A 330 -20.14 -4.01 17.01
N ARG A 331 -20.75 -2.99 17.63
CA ARG A 331 -22.07 -3.09 18.32
C ARG A 331 -23.19 -3.52 17.37
N GLU A 332 -23.06 -3.19 16.10
CA GLU A 332 -24.03 -3.45 15.04
C GLU A 332 -23.59 -4.57 14.10
N GLY A 333 -22.58 -5.37 14.52
CA GLY A 333 -22.02 -6.43 13.70
C GLY A 333 -21.07 -5.94 12.60
N GLY A 334 -20.62 -4.68 12.69
CA GLY A 334 -19.61 -4.10 11.81
C GLY A 334 -18.18 -4.41 12.26
N THR A 335 -17.24 -3.58 11.82
CA THR A 335 -15.81 -3.81 12.01
C THR A 335 -15.07 -2.69 12.71
N MET A 336 -15.79 -1.66 13.21
CA MET A 336 -15.16 -0.49 13.84
C MET A 336 -15.47 -0.41 15.33
N ILE A 337 -14.45 -0.15 16.14
CA ILE A 337 -14.57 0.12 17.57
C ILE A 337 -14.74 1.62 17.76
N GLU A 338 -15.85 2.03 18.38
CA GLU A 338 -16.08 3.43 18.71
C GLU A 338 -15.12 3.89 19.82
N TYR A 339 -14.78 5.18 19.86
CA TYR A 339 -13.85 5.73 20.87
C TYR A 339 -14.33 5.51 22.33
N GLU A 340 -15.66 5.41 22.53
CA GLU A 340 -16.27 5.13 23.84
C GLU A 340 -16.10 3.67 24.27
N ASP A 341 -15.87 2.78 23.32
CA ASP A 341 -15.74 1.33 23.54
C ASP A 341 -14.30 0.87 23.62
N GLU A 342 -13.37 1.70 23.13
CA GLU A 342 -11.95 1.33 23.08
C GLU A 342 -11.38 1.02 24.48
N ASP A 343 -10.31 0.26 24.50
CA ASP A 343 -9.57 0.01 25.73
C ASP A 343 -9.01 1.33 26.29
N PRO A 344 -9.32 1.70 27.55
CA PRO A 344 -8.82 2.94 28.16
C PRO A 344 -7.29 3.08 28.17
N GLN A 345 -6.56 1.95 28.17
CA GLN A 345 -5.09 1.94 28.11
C GLN A 345 -4.59 2.50 26.80
N ILE A 346 -5.27 2.24 25.68
CA ILE A 346 -4.90 2.76 24.36
C ILE A 346 -4.88 4.29 24.37
N ARG A 347 -5.94 4.91 24.92
CA ARG A 347 -6.01 6.37 25.04
C ARG A 347 -4.93 6.92 25.98
N ALA A 348 -4.75 6.30 27.14
CA ALA A 348 -3.74 6.72 28.11
C ALA A 348 -2.33 6.68 27.52
N ASP A 349 -1.99 5.62 26.80
CA ASP A 349 -0.69 5.47 26.13
C ASP A 349 -0.47 6.53 25.05
N PHE A 350 -1.51 6.85 24.26
CA PHE A 350 -1.44 7.90 23.26
C PHE A 350 -1.24 9.27 23.90
N GLU A 351 -2.03 9.63 24.92
CA GLU A 351 -1.89 10.89 25.66
C GLU A 351 -0.50 11.03 26.27
N ALA A 352 0.04 9.96 26.86
CA ALA A 352 1.40 9.95 27.35
C ALA A 352 2.44 10.14 26.23
N ALA A 353 2.22 9.57 25.04
CA ALA A 353 3.13 9.69 23.92
C ALA A 353 3.17 11.13 23.37
N ILE A 354 2.02 11.78 23.17
CA ILE A 354 1.96 13.16 22.65
C ILE A 354 2.48 14.18 23.67
N ASN A 355 2.22 13.96 24.97
CA ASN A 355 2.72 14.83 26.03
C ASN A 355 4.25 14.85 26.10
N ARG A 356 4.91 13.70 25.88
CA ARG A 356 6.39 13.60 25.85
C ARG A 356 7.02 14.43 24.72
N VAL A 357 6.32 14.63 23.63
CA VAL A 357 6.82 15.41 22.47
C VAL A 357 6.24 16.82 22.40
N GLY A 358 5.46 17.24 23.40
CA GLY A 358 4.88 18.59 23.49
C GLY A 358 3.83 18.87 22.41
N VAL A 359 3.21 17.85 21.86
CA VAL A 359 2.16 17.99 20.84
C VAL A 359 0.83 18.25 21.53
N PRO A 360 0.10 19.33 21.17
CA PRO A 360 -1.23 19.57 21.69
C PRO A 360 -2.15 18.40 21.31
N GLY A 361 -2.58 17.63 22.30
CA GLY A 361 -3.51 16.53 22.09
C GLY A 361 -4.94 16.95 22.33
N SER A 362 -5.83 16.48 21.50
CA SER A 362 -7.25 16.41 21.80
C SER A 362 -7.74 15.01 21.43
N ALA A 363 -7.36 14.02 22.24
CA ALA A 363 -7.89 12.70 22.12
C ALA A 363 -9.42 12.75 22.26
N GLY A 364 -10.15 12.38 21.20
CA GLY A 364 -11.58 12.08 21.27
C GLY A 364 -12.56 13.21 21.63
N SER A 365 -12.14 14.47 21.65
CA SER A 365 -13.10 15.58 21.80
C SER A 365 -13.62 16.05 20.44
N LYS A 366 -14.96 16.23 20.35
CA LYS A 366 -15.67 16.81 19.19
C LYS A 366 -15.05 18.12 18.74
#